data_9e925283ea1fc8f48ac8e1151ec848e1
#
_entry.id   9e925283ea1fc8f48ac8e1151ec848e1
#
_cell.length_a   1.000
_cell.length_b   1.000
_cell.length_c   1.000
_cell.angle_alpha   90.00
_cell.angle_beta   90.00
_cell.angle_gamma   90.00
#
_symmetry.space_group_name_H-M   'P 1'
#
loop_
_entity.id
_entity.type
_entity.pdbx_description
1 polymer ?
#
loop_
_entity_poly.entity_id
_entity_poly.type
_entity_poly.pdbx_seq_one_letter_code
_entity_poly.pdbx_strand_id
1 'polypeptide(L)'
;VLLSSKNLFDFLSNYYMLEQIIEFDSNLLNELDEQKQNIEVKKAEQEKKKTDLRVAKAKQGQMQILMENQKTLQVSYASKLSEEEKNLYEQIEQYKKEQEDLENQIQAAINWSGALAIQYKGGVMLWPIAVDGTYITSQYGNRLHPIKGVYRYHDGIDIGNAGYGAPVIAAADGIVTYAGVMSGYGNCVMINHGDGIVTLYGHGQEIYTELGATVKQGDVIMAVGSTGNSTGPHLHFEVRKFGVAVDPIPYLQGDN
;
A
#
# COMPACT_ATOMS: atom_id res chain seq x y z
N VAL A 1 6.50 56.08 27.95
CA VAL A 1 6.23 55.44 29.25
C VAL A 1 7.44 55.64 30.17
N LEU A 2 8.68 55.38 29.78
CA LEU A 2 9.89 55.53 30.64
C LEU A 2 10.15 56.98 31.03
N LEU A 3 9.93 57.94 30.10
CA LEU A 3 10.17 59.37 30.31
C LEU A 3 9.11 60.10 31.14
N SER A 4 7.98 59.42 31.45
CA SER A 4 6.88 59.95 32.28
C SER A 4 6.88 59.43 33.70
N SER A 5 7.89 58.71 34.10
CA SER A 5 8.03 58.14 35.46
C SER A 5 8.23 59.20 36.51
N LYS A 6 7.49 59.13 37.61
CA LYS A 6 7.44 60.14 38.66
C LYS A 6 8.56 59.95 39.69
N ASN A 7 9.15 58.78 39.77
CA ASN A 7 10.25 58.47 40.71
C ASN A 7 11.08 57.27 40.16
N LEU A 8 12.20 56.98 40.75
CA LEU A 8 13.14 55.92 40.35
C LEU A 8 12.49 54.53 40.34
N PHE A 9 11.60 54.28 41.30
CA PHE A 9 10.89 52.98 41.41
C PHE A 9 9.92 52.76 40.24
N ASP A 10 9.12 53.77 39.89
CA ASP A 10 8.23 53.73 38.72
C ASP A 10 9.04 53.57 37.40
N PHE A 11 10.19 54.20 37.31
CA PHE A 11 11.06 54.07 36.17
C PHE A 11 11.58 52.62 36.04
N LEU A 12 12.08 52.02 37.09
CA LEU A 12 12.59 50.61 37.09
C LEU A 12 11.45 49.62 36.82
N SER A 13 10.27 49.82 37.40
CA SER A 13 9.11 48.99 37.14
C SER A 13 8.64 49.05 35.71
N ASN A 14 8.58 50.24 35.14
CA ASN A 14 8.25 50.44 33.71
C ASN A 14 9.30 49.89 32.78
N TYR A 15 10.60 49.98 33.13
CA TYR A 15 11.70 49.38 32.40
C TYR A 15 11.61 47.89 32.38
N TYR A 16 11.38 47.26 33.54
CA TYR A 16 11.19 45.80 33.65
C TYR A 16 9.97 45.29 32.83
N MET A 17 8.83 46.01 32.92
CA MET A 17 7.67 45.69 32.08
C MET A 17 7.97 45.80 30.60
N LEU A 18 8.71 46.82 30.19
CA LEU A 18 9.10 46.99 28.77
C LEU A 18 10.01 45.85 28.29
N GLU A 19 10.97 45.42 29.12
CA GLU A 19 11.88 44.30 28.83
C GLU A 19 11.09 43.01 28.65
N GLN A 20 10.12 42.72 29.53
CA GLN A 20 9.23 41.54 29.42
C GLN A 20 8.37 41.58 28.15
N ILE A 21 7.87 42.75 27.77
CA ILE A 21 7.09 42.91 26.52
C ILE A 21 7.97 42.67 25.31
N ILE A 22 9.19 43.22 25.28
CA ILE A 22 10.13 43.01 24.17
C ILE A 22 10.52 41.55 24.04
N GLU A 23 10.78 40.86 25.15
CA GLU A 23 11.10 39.43 25.15
C GLU A 23 9.90 38.61 24.67
N PHE A 24 8.69 38.92 25.13
CA PHE A 24 7.46 38.27 24.69
C PHE A 24 7.22 38.47 23.18
N ASP A 25 7.34 39.71 22.69
CA ASP A 25 7.16 40.04 21.28
C ASP A 25 8.22 39.36 20.40
N SER A 26 9.48 39.29 20.87
CA SER A 26 10.57 38.60 20.16
C SER A 26 10.28 37.09 20.07
N ASN A 27 9.83 36.47 21.12
CA ASN A 27 9.46 35.04 21.14
C ASN A 27 8.26 34.77 20.20
N LEU A 28 7.25 35.64 20.22
CA LEU A 28 6.09 35.54 19.33
C LEU A 28 6.48 35.68 17.87
N LEU A 29 7.39 36.62 17.52
CA LEU A 29 7.89 36.78 16.16
C LEU A 29 8.68 35.55 15.69
N ASN A 30 9.51 34.96 16.54
CA ASN A 30 10.22 33.73 16.22
C ASN A 30 9.25 32.55 15.99
N GLU A 31 8.24 32.42 16.82
CA GLU A 31 7.20 31.40 16.66
C GLU A 31 6.40 31.58 15.35
N LEU A 32 6.07 32.83 15.00
CA LEU A 32 5.40 33.16 13.74
C LEU A 32 6.27 32.83 12.51
N ASP A 33 7.58 33.11 12.58
CA ASP A 33 8.51 32.77 11.50
C ASP A 33 8.66 31.26 11.32
N GLU A 34 8.72 30.51 12.42
CA GLU A 34 8.76 29.04 12.39
C GLU A 34 7.46 28.45 11.81
N GLN A 35 6.30 28.97 12.23
CA GLN A 35 5.02 28.56 11.66
C GLN A 35 4.92 28.90 10.17
N LYS A 36 5.40 30.05 9.74
CA LYS A 36 5.43 30.45 8.33
C LYS A 36 6.30 29.50 7.50
N GLN A 37 7.49 29.16 7.97
CA GLN A 37 8.37 28.19 7.29
C GLN A 37 7.71 26.83 7.20
N ASN A 38 7.07 26.34 8.27
CA ASN A 38 6.34 25.08 8.27
C ASN A 38 5.17 25.09 7.26
N ILE A 39 4.47 26.20 7.13
CA ILE A 39 3.39 26.36 6.14
C ILE A 39 3.95 26.30 4.71
N GLU A 40 5.09 26.95 4.44
CA GLU A 40 5.72 26.94 3.12
C GLU A 40 6.19 25.52 2.72
N VAL A 41 6.80 24.79 3.65
CA VAL A 41 7.19 23.38 3.43
C VAL A 41 5.97 22.52 3.12
N LYS A 42 4.91 22.63 3.92
CA LYS A 42 3.67 21.87 3.70
C LYS A 42 2.99 22.21 2.37
N LYS A 43 3.02 23.50 1.95
CA LYS A 43 2.52 23.90 0.63
C LYS A 43 3.32 23.29 -0.51
N ALA A 44 4.65 23.28 -0.40
CA ALA A 44 5.52 22.67 -1.40
C ALA A 44 5.27 21.15 -1.51
N GLU A 45 5.10 20.46 -0.38
CA GLU A 45 4.73 19.04 -0.37
C GLU A 45 3.36 18.78 -1.00
N GLN A 46 2.37 19.63 -0.71
CA GLN A 46 1.04 19.50 -1.31
C GLN A 46 1.06 19.72 -2.83
N GLU A 47 1.80 20.71 -3.32
CA GLU A 47 1.93 20.92 -4.77
C GLU A 47 2.66 19.76 -5.46
N LYS A 48 3.68 19.19 -4.81
CA LYS A 48 4.34 17.98 -5.31
C LYS A 48 3.36 16.80 -5.39
N LYS A 49 2.63 16.51 -4.31
CA LYS A 49 1.61 15.45 -4.28
C LYS A 49 0.53 15.66 -5.35
N LYS A 50 0.10 16.90 -5.57
CA LYS A 50 -0.88 17.24 -6.61
C LYS A 50 -0.33 17.02 -8.02
N THR A 51 0.95 17.34 -8.23
CA THR A 51 1.63 17.10 -9.51
C THR A 51 1.77 15.59 -9.77
N ASP A 52 2.21 14.84 -8.78
CA ASP A 52 2.35 13.38 -8.86
C ASP A 52 0.99 12.71 -9.14
N LEU A 53 -0.07 13.19 -8.48
CA LEU A 53 -1.43 12.70 -8.72
C LEU A 53 -1.92 13.03 -10.14
N ARG A 54 -1.59 14.20 -10.69
CA ARG A 54 -1.91 14.54 -12.09
C ARG A 54 -1.19 13.63 -13.08
N VAL A 55 0.09 13.35 -12.84
CA VAL A 55 0.89 12.43 -13.67
C VAL A 55 0.32 11.02 -13.59
N ALA A 56 0.00 10.55 -12.39
CA ALA A 56 -0.61 9.22 -12.19
C ALA A 56 -1.97 9.10 -12.91
N LYS A 57 -2.84 10.11 -12.77
CA LYS A 57 -4.14 10.13 -13.49
C LYS A 57 -3.96 10.18 -15.00
N ALA A 58 -3.01 10.95 -15.52
CA ALA A 58 -2.73 11.01 -16.96
C ALA A 58 -2.24 9.65 -17.49
N LYS A 59 -1.35 8.99 -16.74
CA LYS A 59 -0.86 7.63 -17.07
C LYS A 59 -1.99 6.59 -17.02
N GLN A 60 -2.86 6.66 -16.03
CA GLN A 60 -4.05 5.81 -15.92
C GLN A 60 -4.99 6.01 -17.12
N GLY A 61 -5.24 7.26 -17.53
CA GLY A 61 -6.05 7.58 -18.71
C GLY A 61 -5.44 7.03 -20.02
N GLN A 62 -4.12 7.16 -20.19
CA GLN A 62 -3.43 6.57 -21.36
C GLN A 62 -3.50 5.05 -21.38
N MET A 63 -3.36 4.40 -20.22
CA MET A 63 -3.48 2.95 -20.09
C MET A 63 -4.90 2.49 -20.42
N GLN A 64 -5.92 3.25 -20.01
CA GLN A 64 -7.31 2.95 -20.29
C GLN A 64 -7.62 3.05 -21.78
N ILE A 65 -7.08 4.08 -22.48
CA ILE A 65 -7.20 4.21 -23.94
C ILE A 65 -6.49 3.06 -24.66
N LEU A 66 -5.31 2.66 -24.18
CA LEU A 66 -4.57 1.54 -24.75
C LEU A 66 -5.32 0.21 -24.60
N MET A 67 -5.94 -0.02 -23.43
CA MET A 67 -6.79 -1.19 -23.17
C MET A 67 -8.04 -1.20 -24.07
N GLU A 68 -8.70 -0.05 -24.28
CA GLU A 68 -9.86 0.07 -25.16
C GLU A 68 -9.49 -0.21 -26.63
N ASN A 69 -8.36 0.32 -27.09
CA ASN A 69 -7.84 0.03 -28.44
C ASN A 69 -7.45 -1.45 -28.61
N GLN A 70 -6.83 -2.07 -27.61
CA GLN A 70 -6.57 -3.52 -27.63
C GLN A 70 -7.86 -4.33 -27.65
N LYS A 71 -8.88 -3.91 -26.89
CA LYS A 71 -10.20 -4.56 -26.87
C LYS A 71 -10.86 -4.50 -28.26
N THR A 72 -10.84 -3.34 -28.91
CA THR A 72 -11.39 -3.14 -30.25
C THR A 72 -10.69 -4.01 -31.29
N LEU A 73 -9.36 -4.10 -31.22
CA LEU A 73 -8.56 -4.99 -32.05
C LEU A 73 -8.88 -6.46 -31.78
N GLN A 74 -8.99 -6.88 -30.52
CA GLN A 74 -9.35 -8.25 -30.15
C GLN A 74 -10.75 -8.65 -30.66
N VAL A 75 -11.73 -7.76 -30.55
CA VAL A 75 -13.09 -7.98 -31.10
C VAL A 75 -13.04 -8.13 -32.62
N SER A 76 -12.23 -7.34 -33.32
CA SER A 76 -12.06 -7.45 -34.77
C SER A 76 -11.39 -8.76 -35.20
N TYR A 77 -10.49 -9.29 -34.42
CA TYR A 77 -9.88 -10.61 -34.64
C TYR A 77 -10.86 -11.75 -34.27
N ALA A 78 -11.59 -11.60 -33.13
CA ALA A 78 -12.54 -12.61 -32.66
C ALA A 78 -13.64 -12.91 -33.66
N SER A 79 -14.06 -11.93 -34.52
CA SER A 79 -15.01 -12.13 -35.59
C SER A 79 -14.50 -13.02 -36.73
N LYS A 80 -13.20 -13.32 -36.76
CA LYS A 80 -12.52 -14.12 -37.79
C LYS A 80 -12.07 -15.50 -37.33
N LEU A 81 -12.22 -15.79 -36.03
CA LEU A 81 -11.73 -16.97 -35.39
C LEU A 81 -12.74 -18.12 -35.32
N SER A 82 -12.26 -19.37 -35.19
CA SER A 82 -13.11 -20.55 -35.01
C SER A 82 -13.92 -20.50 -33.69
N GLU A 83 -14.91 -21.37 -33.55
CA GLU A 83 -15.77 -21.39 -32.34
C GLU A 83 -15.01 -21.67 -31.06
N GLU A 84 -13.92 -22.45 -31.12
CA GLU A 84 -13.02 -22.72 -29.98
C GLU A 84 -12.23 -21.47 -29.59
N GLU A 85 -11.78 -20.68 -30.54
CA GLU A 85 -11.08 -19.44 -30.30
C GLU A 85 -12.03 -18.38 -29.71
N LYS A 86 -13.31 -18.35 -30.15
CA LYS A 86 -14.34 -17.50 -29.54
C LYS A 86 -14.56 -17.82 -28.07
N ASN A 87 -14.71 -19.09 -27.74
CA ASN A 87 -14.88 -19.53 -26.35
C ASN A 87 -13.66 -19.12 -25.47
N LEU A 88 -12.47 -19.20 -26.01
CA LEU A 88 -11.26 -18.78 -25.31
C LEU A 88 -11.21 -17.26 -25.10
N TYR A 89 -11.66 -16.46 -26.09
CA TYR A 89 -11.77 -15.00 -25.95
C TYR A 89 -12.84 -14.58 -24.94
N GLU A 90 -13.99 -15.25 -24.93
CA GLU A 90 -15.04 -15.01 -23.92
C GLU A 90 -14.52 -15.29 -22.51
N GLN A 91 -13.74 -16.37 -22.32
CA GLN A 91 -13.10 -16.66 -21.05
C GLN A 91 -12.06 -15.58 -20.67
N ILE A 92 -11.26 -15.09 -21.63
CA ILE A 92 -10.29 -14.02 -21.38
C ILE A 92 -10.99 -12.71 -20.96
N GLU A 93 -12.10 -12.36 -21.63
CA GLU A 93 -12.91 -11.18 -21.26
C GLU A 93 -13.53 -11.34 -19.88
N GLN A 94 -14.00 -12.54 -19.53
CA GLN A 94 -14.51 -12.82 -18.20
C GLN A 94 -13.41 -12.68 -17.14
N TYR A 95 -12.21 -13.21 -17.38
CA TYR A 95 -11.06 -13.04 -16.46
C TYR A 95 -10.63 -11.58 -16.33
N LYS A 96 -10.70 -10.78 -17.41
CA LYS A 96 -10.39 -9.35 -17.33
C LYS A 96 -11.40 -8.59 -16.47
N LYS A 97 -12.70 -8.91 -16.64
CA LYS A 97 -13.75 -8.32 -15.82
C LYS A 97 -13.59 -8.71 -14.34
N GLU A 98 -13.29 -9.97 -14.08
CA GLU A 98 -12.98 -10.43 -12.72
C GLU A 98 -11.76 -9.71 -12.14
N GLN A 99 -10.75 -9.43 -12.96
CA GLN A 99 -9.56 -8.68 -12.57
C GLN A 99 -9.86 -7.20 -12.27
N GLU A 100 -10.71 -6.56 -13.07
CA GLU A 100 -11.18 -5.19 -12.86
C GLU A 100 -12.05 -5.07 -11.60
N ASP A 101 -12.97 -6.01 -11.39
CA ASP A 101 -13.78 -6.10 -10.18
C ASP A 101 -12.90 -6.30 -8.93
N LEU A 102 -11.84 -7.09 -9.06
CA LEU A 102 -10.86 -7.32 -8.02
C LEU A 102 -10.07 -6.05 -7.69
N GLU A 103 -9.59 -5.33 -8.70
CA GLU A 103 -8.87 -4.06 -8.54
C GLU A 103 -9.76 -3.02 -7.84
N ASN A 104 -11.05 -2.97 -8.20
CA ASN A 104 -12.04 -2.11 -7.56
C ASN A 104 -12.29 -2.50 -6.09
N GLN A 105 -12.32 -3.79 -5.76
CA GLN A 105 -12.44 -4.27 -4.38
C GLN A 105 -11.19 -3.92 -3.56
N ILE A 106 -10.01 -4.10 -4.12
CA ILE A 106 -8.73 -3.71 -3.53
C ILE A 106 -8.71 -2.20 -3.27
N GLN A 107 -9.11 -1.40 -4.25
CA GLN A 107 -9.13 0.06 -4.13
C GLN A 107 -10.17 0.53 -3.11
N ALA A 108 -11.34 -0.12 -3.04
CA ALA A 108 -12.35 0.15 -2.03
C ALA A 108 -11.83 -0.19 -0.61
N ALA A 109 -11.15 -1.31 -0.45
CA ALA A 109 -10.54 -1.71 0.83
C ALA A 109 -9.45 -0.72 1.26
N ILE A 110 -8.61 -0.26 0.32
CA ILE A 110 -7.59 0.76 0.58
C ILE A 110 -8.22 2.11 0.97
N ASN A 111 -9.26 2.55 0.26
CA ASN A 111 -9.96 3.80 0.54
C ASN A 111 -10.70 3.77 1.89
N TRP A 112 -11.31 2.63 2.23
CA TRP A 112 -11.95 2.42 3.53
C TRP A 112 -10.94 2.51 4.66
N SER A 113 -9.75 1.96 4.47
CA SER A 113 -8.65 1.99 5.44
C SER A 113 -8.00 3.37 5.57
N GLY A 114 -8.01 4.19 4.54
CA GLY A 114 -7.53 5.58 4.58
C GLY A 114 -8.34 6.49 5.52
N ALA A 115 -9.58 6.08 5.87
CA ALA A 115 -10.40 6.74 6.88
C ALA A 115 -9.97 6.41 8.33
N LEU A 116 -9.19 5.36 8.52
CA LEU A 116 -8.59 5.00 9.80
C LEU A 116 -7.18 5.62 9.83
N ALA A 117 -6.98 6.60 10.71
CA ALA A 117 -5.72 7.35 10.83
C ALA A 117 -4.58 6.46 11.39
N ILE A 118 -4.17 5.46 10.60
CA ILE A 118 -2.98 4.66 10.89
C ILE A 118 -1.82 5.31 10.14
N GLN A 119 -0.76 5.63 10.88
CA GLN A 119 0.50 6.06 10.32
C GLN A 119 1.45 4.87 10.29
N TYR A 120 1.94 4.51 9.10
CA TYR A 120 3.05 3.59 8.98
C TYR A 120 4.29 4.26 9.60
N LYS A 121 4.71 3.74 10.74
CA LYS A 121 5.82 4.34 11.51
C LYS A 121 7.19 4.15 10.85
N GLY A 122 7.20 3.63 9.62
CA GLY A 122 8.45 3.15 9.03
C GLY A 122 8.98 1.98 9.86
N GLY A 123 9.66 1.07 9.25
CA GLY A 123 10.22 -0.08 9.96
C GLY A 123 10.35 -1.20 8.95
N VAL A 124 11.04 -2.21 9.40
CA VAL A 124 11.32 -3.34 8.57
C VAL A 124 10.22 -4.35 8.78
N MET A 125 9.62 -4.78 7.68
CA MET A 125 8.62 -5.84 7.67
C MET A 125 9.27 -7.18 8.02
N LEU A 126 8.61 -7.99 8.84
CA LEU A 126 9.02 -9.36 9.08
C LEU A 126 8.79 -10.22 7.84
N TRP A 127 9.63 -11.24 7.70
CA TRP A 127 9.38 -12.33 6.77
C TRP A 127 8.02 -12.98 7.09
N PRO A 128 7.09 -13.07 6.11
CA PRO A 128 5.68 -13.32 6.42
C PRO A 128 5.34 -14.78 6.72
N ILE A 129 6.33 -15.66 6.83
CA ILE A 129 6.17 -17.07 7.23
C ILE A 129 7.04 -17.35 8.45
N ALA A 130 6.43 -17.82 9.53
CA ALA A 130 7.11 -18.11 10.79
C ALA A 130 7.70 -19.53 10.84
N VAL A 131 8.36 -19.96 9.74
CA VAL A 131 9.02 -21.28 9.64
C VAL A 131 10.38 -21.06 9.00
N ASP A 132 11.41 -21.65 9.60
CA ASP A 132 12.78 -21.60 9.09
C ASP A 132 12.93 -22.37 7.77
N GLY A 133 13.90 -21.94 6.95
CA GLY A 133 14.24 -22.62 5.70
C GLY A 133 13.26 -22.33 4.55
N THR A 134 12.34 -21.39 4.70
CA THR A 134 11.51 -20.89 3.61
C THR A 134 12.32 -19.95 2.71
N TYR A 135 12.04 -19.99 1.41
CA TYR A 135 12.77 -19.17 0.42
C TYR A 135 11.85 -18.72 -0.72
N ILE A 136 12.29 -17.72 -1.46
CA ILE A 136 11.56 -17.21 -2.63
C ILE A 136 11.64 -18.23 -3.76
N THR A 137 10.48 -18.78 -4.13
CA THR A 137 10.35 -19.71 -5.28
C THR A 137 10.03 -19.00 -6.58
N SER A 138 9.48 -17.77 -6.49
CA SER A 138 9.20 -16.93 -7.64
C SER A 138 9.31 -15.45 -7.28
N GLN A 139 10.02 -14.69 -8.10
CA GLN A 139 10.29 -13.28 -7.88
C GLN A 139 9.19 -12.39 -8.44
N TYR A 140 9.12 -11.15 -7.94
CA TYR A 140 8.33 -10.05 -8.47
C TYR A 140 8.79 -9.66 -9.88
N GLY A 141 7.86 -9.19 -10.71
CA GLY A 141 8.12 -8.65 -12.04
C GLY A 141 7.88 -9.62 -13.18
N ASN A 142 8.45 -9.35 -14.36
CA ASN A 142 8.24 -10.18 -15.55
C ASN A 142 8.91 -11.55 -15.40
N ARG A 143 8.10 -12.60 -15.43
CA ARG A 143 8.59 -14.00 -15.38
C ARG A 143 7.87 -14.90 -16.38
N LEU A 144 8.52 -15.99 -16.76
CA LEU A 144 7.89 -17.06 -17.52
C LEU A 144 6.88 -17.77 -16.61
N HIS A 145 5.60 -17.75 -16.97
CA HIS A 145 4.54 -18.38 -16.16
C HIS A 145 4.73 -19.91 -16.17
N PRO A 146 4.86 -20.56 -15.00
CA PRO A 146 5.26 -21.97 -14.92
C PRO A 146 4.26 -22.95 -15.56
N ILE A 147 2.98 -22.57 -15.64
CA ILE A 147 1.92 -23.42 -16.22
C ILE A 147 1.69 -23.08 -17.69
N LYS A 148 1.70 -21.81 -18.05
CA LYS A 148 1.24 -21.32 -19.38
C LYS A 148 2.41 -21.14 -20.37
N GLY A 149 3.66 -21.14 -19.93
CA GLY A 149 4.84 -20.96 -20.78
C GLY A 149 4.91 -19.58 -21.46
N VAL A 150 4.16 -18.60 -20.98
CA VAL A 150 4.14 -17.21 -21.49
C VAL A 150 4.69 -16.26 -20.43
N TYR A 151 5.30 -15.17 -20.86
CA TYR A 151 5.75 -14.13 -19.94
C TYR A 151 4.53 -13.44 -19.32
N ARG A 152 4.49 -13.40 -17.99
CA ARG A 152 3.50 -12.64 -17.22
C ARG A 152 4.18 -11.85 -16.13
N TYR A 153 3.57 -10.70 -15.83
CA TYR A 153 3.97 -9.90 -14.68
C TYR A 153 3.46 -10.57 -13.39
N HIS A 154 4.30 -10.61 -12.38
CA HIS A 154 4.03 -11.15 -11.07
C HIS A 154 4.02 -10.01 -10.06
N ASP A 155 2.88 -9.74 -9.46
CA ASP A 155 2.65 -8.57 -8.59
C ASP A 155 3.26 -8.72 -7.19
N GLY A 156 3.86 -9.88 -6.88
CA GLY A 156 4.47 -10.18 -5.61
C GLY A 156 5.64 -11.15 -5.70
N ILE A 157 5.93 -11.78 -4.59
CA ILE A 157 6.86 -12.91 -4.49
C ILE A 157 6.10 -14.15 -4.01
N ASP A 158 6.52 -15.33 -4.49
CA ASP A 158 6.03 -16.59 -3.95
C ASP A 158 7.08 -17.17 -3.01
N ILE A 159 6.66 -17.49 -1.78
CA ILE A 159 7.51 -18.05 -0.72
C ILE A 159 7.12 -19.50 -0.50
N GLY A 160 8.03 -20.40 -0.78
CA GLY A 160 7.83 -21.84 -0.67
C GLY A 160 8.61 -22.50 0.46
N ASN A 161 8.55 -23.84 0.48
CA ASN A 161 9.21 -24.71 1.46
C ASN A 161 8.66 -24.61 2.90
N ALA A 162 7.46 -24.05 3.07
CA ALA A 162 6.80 -23.98 4.39
C ALA A 162 5.92 -25.21 4.69
N GLY A 163 5.39 -25.87 3.64
CA GLY A 163 4.38 -26.91 3.75
C GLY A 163 2.98 -26.35 4.00
N TYR A 164 1.97 -27.23 3.89
CA TYR A 164 0.59 -26.89 4.22
C TYR A 164 0.42 -26.60 5.71
N GLY A 165 -0.41 -25.61 6.05
CA GLY A 165 -0.74 -25.27 7.44
C GLY A 165 0.33 -24.47 8.17
N ALA A 166 1.47 -24.16 7.55
CA ALA A 166 2.49 -23.32 8.16
C ALA A 166 1.93 -21.92 8.50
N PRO A 167 2.29 -21.33 9.65
CA PRO A 167 1.74 -20.04 10.05
C PRO A 167 2.25 -18.90 9.16
N VAL A 168 1.30 -18.16 8.59
CA VAL A 168 1.54 -16.88 7.92
C VAL A 168 1.29 -15.78 8.94
N ILE A 169 2.24 -14.86 9.06
CA ILE A 169 2.20 -13.79 10.05
C ILE A 169 2.10 -12.41 9.40
N ALA A 170 1.50 -11.47 10.12
CA ALA A 170 1.45 -10.08 9.71
C ALA A 170 2.88 -9.51 9.63
N ALA A 171 3.28 -9.01 8.47
CA ALA A 171 4.62 -8.49 8.24
C ALA A 171 4.89 -7.18 8.99
N ALA A 172 3.84 -6.43 9.36
CA ALA A 172 3.90 -5.21 10.17
C ALA A 172 2.58 -4.99 10.92
N ASP A 173 2.56 -4.06 11.87
CA ASP A 173 1.34 -3.59 12.55
C ASP A 173 0.35 -3.02 11.52
N GLY A 174 -0.95 -3.27 11.69
CA GLY A 174 -1.95 -2.72 10.78
C GLY A 174 -3.39 -3.09 11.08
N ILE A 175 -4.27 -2.76 10.14
CA ILE A 175 -5.68 -3.16 10.17
C ILE A 175 -5.98 -4.01 8.94
N VAL A 176 -6.67 -5.11 9.16
CA VAL A 176 -7.14 -6.01 8.12
C VAL A 176 -8.20 -5.30 7.27
N THR A 177 -7.93 -5.12 5.99
CA THR A 177 -8.83 -4.47 5.03
C THR A 177 -9.55 -5.45 4.12
N TYR A 178 -9.08 -6.70 4.10
CA TYR A 178 -9.72 -7.80 3.42
C TYR A 178 -9.38 -9.13 4.11
N ALA A 179 -10.35 -10.00 4.27
CA ALA A 179 -10.17 -11.38 4.73
C ALA A 179 -11.26 -12.25 4.09
N GLY A 180 -10.91 -13.08 3.11
CA GLY A 180 -11.89 -13.88 2.37
C GLY A 180 -11.32 -14.52 1.11
N VAL A 181 -12.20 -15.09 0.27
CA VAL A 181 -11.83 -15.69 -1.01
C VAL A 181 -11.79 -14.62 -2.09
N MET A 182 -10.65 -14.52 -2.78
CA MET A 182 -10.43 -13.57 -3.86
C MET A 182 -10.00 -14.30 -5.13
N SER A 183 -10.59 -13.92 -6.29
CA SER A 183 -10.30 -14.59 -7.57
C SER A 183 -8.80 -14.59 -7.86
N GLY A 184 -8.28 -15.72 -8.29
CA GLY A 184 -6.84 -15.92 -8.52
C GLY A 184 -6.02 -16.15 -7.25
N TYR A 185 -6.23 -15.37 -6.20
CA TYR A 185 -5.48 -15.46 -4.94
C TYR A 185 -5.98 -16.54 -3.97
N GLY A 186 -7.20 -17.08 -4.20
CA GLY A 186 -7.80 -18.02 -3.26
C GLY A 186 -8.14 -17.35 -1.93
N ASN A 187 -7.89 -18.02 -0.81
CA ASN A 187 -7.99 -17.41 0.51
C ASN A 187 -6.92 -16.32 0.63
N CYS A 188 -7.38 -15.09 0.86
CA CYS A 188 -6.56 -13.89 0.82
C CYS A 188 -6.82 -13.02 2.05
N VAL A 189 -5.75 -12.44 2.58
CA VAL A 189 -5.78 -11.40 3.61
C VAL A 189 -5.05 -10.17 3.08
N MET A 190 -5.61 -8.98 3.34
CA MET A 190 -4.92 -7.71 3.09
C MET A 190 -4.86 -6.90 4.38
N ILE A 191 -3.71 -6.31 4.65
CA ILE A 191 -3.47 -5.48 5.82
C ILE A 191 -2.98 -4.11 5.39
N ASN A 192 -3.68 -3.05 5.83
CA ASN A 192 -3.22 -1.68 5.69
C ASN A 192 -2.35 -1.29 6.89
N HIS A 193 -1.16 -0.82 6.59
CA HIS A 193 -0.17 -0.37 7.57
C HIS A 193 -0.12 1.16 7.73
N GLY A 194 -0.90 1.90 6.94
CA GLY A 194 -0.85 3.37 6.85
C GLY A 194 0.06 3.87 5.73
N ASP A 195 0.04 5.18 5.51
CA ASP A 195 0.84 5.90 4.49
C ASP A 195 0.77 5.30 3.07
N GLY A 196 -0.37 4.65 2.74
CA GLY A 196 -0.61 4.00 1.46
C GLY A 196 0.07 2.65 1.30
N ILE A 197 0.63 2.07 2.38
CA ILE A 197 1.27 0.76 2.36
C ILE A 197 0.26 -0.32 2.77
N VAL A 198 0.09 -1.29 1.88
CA VAL A 198 -0.77 -2.47 2.10
C VAL A 198 0.03 -3.72 1.78
N THR A 199 -0.09 -4.76 2.60
CA THR A 199 0.40 -6.10 2.28
C THR A 199 -0.75 -7.03 1.92
N LEU A 200 -0.50 -7.95 0.98
CA LEU A 200 -1.44 -8.99 0.54
C LEU A 200 -0.81 -10.35 0.75
N TYR A 201 -1.60 -11.27 1.29
CA TYR A 201 -1.24 -12.65 1.58
C TYR A 201 -2.22 -13.57 0.87
N GLY A 202 -1.75 -14.34 -0.13
CA GLY A 202 -2.59 -15.19 -0.98
C GLY A 202 -2.34 -16.69 -0.81
N HIS A 203 -3.20 -17.48 -1.42
CA HIS A 203 -3.19 -18.96 -1.49
C HIS A 203 -3.33 -19.67 -0.16
N GLY A 204 -3.85 -18.99 0.88
CA GLY A 204 -4.03 -19.57 2.21
C GLY A 204 -4.90 -20.81 2.22
N GLN A 205 -4.64 -21.71 3.17
CA GLN A 205 -5.50 -22.84 3.47
C GLN A 205 -6.68 -22.41 4.35
N GLU A 206 -6.40 -21.60 5.37
CA GLU A 206 -7.36 -21.13 6.36
C GLU A 206 -6.99 -19.70 6.80
N ILE A 207 -8.00 -18.86 7.01
CA ILE A 207 -7.84 -17.47 7.47
C ILE A 207 -8.18 -17.41 8.96
N TYR A 208 -7.31 -16.78 9.75
CA TYR A 208 -7.44 -16.67 11.22
C TYR A 208 -7.76 -15.26 11.70
N THR A 209 -8.02 -14.34 10.78
CA THR A 209 -8.36 -12.95 11.07
C THR A 209 -9.64 -12.54 10.32
N GLU A 210 -10.18 -11.37 10.62
CA GLU A 210 -11.39 -10.85 9.99
C GLU A 210 -11.23 -9.39 9.55
N LEU A 211 -12.10 -8.95 8.66
CA LEU A 211 -12.16 -7.56 8.21
C LEU A 211 -12.30 -6.60 9.41
N GLY A 212 -11.44 -5.58 9.47
CA GLY A 212 -11.43 -4.58 10.54
C GLY A 212 -10.61 -4.96 11.77
N ALA A 213 -10.09 -6.18 11.85
CA ALA A 213 -9.21 -6.59 12.95
C ALA A 213 -7.92 -5.77 12.96
N THR A 214 -7.49 -5.35 14.15
CA THR A 214 -6.16 -4.77 14.36
C THR A 214 -5.18 -5.91 14.63
N VAL A 215 -4.09 -5.95 13.87
CA VAL A 215 -3.03 -6.96 14.00
C VAL A 215 -1.70 -6.29 14.32
N LYS A 216 -0.88 -7.00 15.08
CA LYS A 216 0.50 -6.63 15.37
C LYS A 216 1.44 -7.41 14.46
N GLN A 217 2.60 -6.83 14.21
CA GLN A 217 3.69 -7.50 13.54
C GLN A 217 3.99 -8.85 14.23
N GLY A 218 3.95 -9.93 13.47
CA GLY A 218 4.15 -11.29 13.99
C GLY A 218 2.88 -12.04 14.38
N ASP A 219 1.70 -11.39 14.40
CA ASP A 219 0.44 -12.09 14.65
C ASP A 219 0.13 -13.07 13.53
N VAL A 220 -0.31 -14.29 13.88
CA VAL A 220 -0.71 -15.30 12.90
C VAL A 220 -2.07 -14.91 12.30
N ILE A 221 -2.10 -14.74 10.98
CA ILE A 221 -3.28 -14.25 10.25
C ILE A 221 -3.88 -15.30 9.30
N MET A 222 -3.10 -16.27 8.88
CA MET A 222 -3.50 -17.29 7.91
C MET A 222 -2.59 -18.52 8.02
N ALA A 223 -2.99 -19.65 7.43
CA ALA A 223 -2.14 -20.82 7.20
C ALA A 223 -1.76 -20.93 5.73
N VAL A 224 -0.51 -21.32 5.45
CA VAL A 224 -0.04 -21.61 4.09
C VAL A 224 -0.90 -22.70 3.45
N GLY A 225 -1.31 -22.47 2.20
CA GLY A 225 -2.12 -23.39 1.43
C GLY A 225 -1.76 -23.42 -0.05
N SER A 226 -2.74 -23.80 -0.87
CA SER A 226 -2.63 -23.83 -2.34
C SER A 226 -4.00 -23.54 -2.96
N THR A 227 -4.77 -22.63 -2.39
CA THR A 227 -6.09 -22.24 -2.92
C THR A 227 -5.93 -21.22 -4.08
N GLY A 228 -6.95 -21.09 -4.91
CA GLY A 228 -6.89 -20.21 -6.08
C GLY A 228 -5.96 -20.73 -7.19
N ASN A 229 -5.27 -19.83 -7.88
CA ASN A 229 -4.36 -20.17 -9.01
C ASN A 229 -2.97 -20.57 -8.50
N SER A 230 -2.87 -21.70 -7.83
CA SER A 230 -1.64 -22.22 -7.24
C SER A 230 -1.31 -23.63 -7.74
N THR A 231 -0.01 -23.95 -7.82
CA THR A 231 0.48 -25.27 -8.24
C THR A 231 0.96 -26.14 -7.10
N GLY A 232 0.96 -25.62 -5.87
CA GLY A 232 1.44 -26.32 -4.68
C GLY A 232 1.50 -25.38 -3.48
N PRO A 233 1.82 -25.88 -2.28
CA PRO A 233 1.81 -25.09 -1.06
C PRO A 233 2.86 -24.00 -1.09
N HIS A 234 2.42 -22.74 -1.09
CA HIS A 234 3.26 -21.56 -0.98
C HIS A 234 2.43 -20.36 -0.49
N LEU A 235 3.09 -19.31 -0.04
CA LEU A 235 2.50 -18.01 0.21
C LEU A 235 2.82 -17.10 -0.98
N HIS A 236 1.80 -16.53 -1.59
CA HIS A 236 1.93 -15.37 -2.46
C HIS A 236 1.90 -14.11 -1.59
N PHE A 237 2.94 -13.28 -1.65
CA PHE A 237 3.08 -12.08 -0.82
C PHE A 237 3.33 -10.85 -1.68
N GLU A 238 2.51 -9.81 -1.47
CA GLU A 238 2.66 -8.52 -2.14
C GLU A 238 2.86 -7.40 -1.13
N VAL A 239 3.60 -6.38 -1.56
CA VAL A 239 3.57 -5.04 -0.99
C VAL A 239 2.98 -4.10 -2.02
N ARG A 240 1.97 -3.34 -1.63
CA ARG A 240 1.33 -2.32 -2.47
C ARG A 240 1.55 -0.95 -1.87
N LYS A 241 1.99 -0.02 -2.71
CA LYS A 241 2.16 1.38 -2.33
C LYS A 241 1.18 2.22 -3.12
N PHE A 242 0.23 2.87 -2.42
CA PHE A 242 -0.87 3.61 -3.03
C PHE A 242 -1.65 2.79 -4.07
N GLY A 243 -1.91 1.52 -3.76
CA GLY A 243 -2.64 0.58 -4.62
C GLY A 243 -1.81 -0.10 -5.71
N VAL A 244 -0.59 0.34 -5.96
CA VAL A 244 0.30 -0.24 -6.99
C VAL A 244 1.23 -1.27 -6.35
N ALA A 245 1.27 -2.48 -6.89
CA ALA A 245 2.21 -3.52 -6.46
C ALA A 245 3.66 -3.07 -6.72
N VAL A 246 4.51 -3.26 -5.73
CA VAL A 246 5.94 -2.93 -5.78
C VAL A 246 6.75 -4.14 -5.33
N ASP A 247 8.05 -4.17 -5.66
CA ASP A 247 8.93 -5.25 -5.21
C ASP A 247 8.90 -5.37 -3.68
N PRO A 248 8.50 -6.52 -3.11
CA PRO A 248 8.42 -6.70 -1.66
C PRO A 248 9.80 -6.77 -0.98
N ILE A 249 10.86 -7.14 -1.70
CA ILE A 249 12.18 -7.43 -1.10
C ILE A 249 12.73 -6.26 -0.28
N PRO A 250 12.69 -5.00 -0.77
CA PRO A 250 13.18 -3.84 0.00
C PRO A 250 12.42 -3.59 1.31
N TYR A 251 11.24 -4.15 1.48
CA TYR A 251 10.42 -3.98 2.69
C TYR A 251 10.64 -5.09 3.72
N LEU A 252 11.12 -6.27 3.27
CA LEU A 252 11.35 -7.41 4.13
C LEU A 252 12.76 -7.33 4.72
N GLN A 253 12.87 -7.38 6.04
CA GLN A 253 14.14 -7.74 6.66
C GLN A 253 14.21 -9.25 6.82
N GLY A 254 15.26 -9.77 6.35
CA GLY A 254 15.67 -11.12 6.62
C GLY A 254 16.90 -11.36 5.80
N ASP A 255 18.03 -11.41 6.45
CA ASP A 255 19.18 -12.13 5.94
C ASP A 255 18.75 -13.58 5.79
N ASN A 256 18.48 -13.99 4.55
CA ASN A 256 18.50 -15.37 4.11
C ASN A 256 19.35 -15.48 2.84
#